data_e1771c744538f6c18a910dc3e10378c2
#
_entry.id   e1771c744538f6c18a910dc3e10378c2
#
_cell.length_a   1.000
_cell.length_b   1.000
_cell.length_c   1.000
_cell.angle_alpha   90.00
_cell.angle_beta   90.00
_cell.angle_gamma   90.00
#
_symmetry.space_group_name_H-M   'P 1'
#
loop_
_entity.id
_entity.type
_entity.pdbx_description
1 polymer ?
#
loop_
_entity_poly.entity_id
_entity_poly.type
_entity_poly.pdbx_seq_one_letter_code
_entity_poly.pdbx_strand_id
1 'polypeptide(L)'
;MQNRDAKTHMAAPSRGLSRLLLTVLLLLLTGCAGVPSSSAPQAIGTVERPAPQSLPKPTPGMEPDLLLREFLKATADPANRHLAARQFLTDSASANWDDAGSALLIDKVVFVETRSSDRVSVNMRADILGSLSDIGVFETADGALPDPGQIELVKTSDGWRIDKLPNGVFLDWQQFQQTYKRHTLYFVDPTGKTTVPDPRYVAVS
;
A
#
# COMPACT_ATOMS: atom_id res chain seq x y z
N MET A 1 -24.72 -95.39 5.82
CA MET A 1 -23.83 -95.49 6.99
C MET A 1 -23.38 -94.07 7.30
N GLN A 2 -24.00 -93.62 8.22
CA GLN A 2 -23.72 -93.05 9.55
C GLN A 2 -23.18 -91.67 9.54
N ASN A 3 -24.11 -90.86 9.69
CA ASN A 3 -24.28 -89.53 10.21
C ASN A 3 -23.51 -89.24 11.51
N ARG A 4 -22.92 -88.09 11.67
CA ARG A 4 -22.67 -87.44 12.96
C ARG A 4 -22.77 -85.93 12.85
N ASP A 5 -23.88 -85.42 13.30
CA ASP A 5 -24.16 -84.06 13.63
C ASP A 5 -23.19 -83.52 14.71
N ALA A 6 -22.52 -82.49 14.50
CA ALA A 6 -21.83 -81.65 15.49
C ALA A 6 -22.63 -80.39 15.78
N LYS A 7 -23.44 -80.46 16.85
CA LYS A 7 -24.16 -79.33 17.42
C LYS A 7 -23.19 -78.42 18.18
N THR A 8 -22.92 -77.25 17.63
CA THR A 8 -22.16 -76.26 18.34
C THR A 8 -23.09 -75.47 19.27
N HIS A 9 -22.91 -75.69 20.56
CA HIS A 9 -23.58 -74.94 21.61
C HIS A 9 -22.94 -73.55 21.71
N MET A 10 -23.61 -72.48 21.21
CA MET A 10 -23.30 -71.14 21.56
C MET A 10 -23.82 -70.87 22.97
N ALA A 11 -22.91 -70.72 23.91
CA ALA A 11 -23.22 -70.27 25.26
C ALA A 11 -23.63 -68.81 25.24
N ALA A 12 -24.78 -68.48 25.75
CA ALA A 12 -25.26 -67.12 25.90
C ALA A 12 -24.37 -66.35 26.91
N PRO A 13 -23.91 -65.14 26.63
CA PRO A 13 -23.13 -64.41 27.61
C PRO A 13 -23.99 -64.09 28.85
N SER A 14 -23.40 -64.32 29.98
CA SER A 14 -24.06 -64.06 31.26
C SER A 14 -24.41 -62.60 31.40
N ARG A 15 -25.61 -62.26 31.89
CA ARG A 15 -26.13 -60.89 32.07
C ARG A 15 -25.18 -59.95 32.86
N GLY A 16 -24.27 -60.53 33.66
CA GLY A 16 -23.25 -59.79 34.40
C GLY A 16 -22.13 -59.25 33.52
N LEU A 17 -21.63 -60.03 32.55
CA LEU A 17 -20.55 -59.64 31.65
C LEU A 17 -20.98 -58.59 30.69
N SER A 18 -22.25 -58.67 30.22
CA SER A 18 -22.82 -57.61 29.33
C SER A 18 -22.99 -56.27 30.04
N ARG A 19 -23.35 -56.27 31.31
CA ARG A 19 -23.46 -55.04 32.13
C ARG A 19 -22.08 -54.43 32.43
N LEU A 20 -21.10 -55.28 32.71
CA LEU A 20 -19.74 -54.84 32.94
C LEU A 20 -19.12 -54.15 31.64
N LEU A 21 -19.35 -54.79 30.50
CA LEU A 21 -18.91 -54.24 29.21
C LEU A 21 -19.60 -52.89 28.86
N LEU A 22 -20.88 -52.75 29.17
CA LEU A 22 -21.64 -51.53 28.94
C LEU A 22 -21.16 -50.39 29.85
N THR A 23 -20.84 -50.66 31.12
CA THR A 23 -20.29 -49.66 32.04
C THR A 23 -18.89 -49.24 31.68
N VAL A 24 -18.03 -50.14 31.20
CA VAL A 24 -16.68 -49.80 30.72
C VAL A 24 -16.77 -48.96 29.43
N LEU A 25 -17.69 -49.30 28.54
CA LEU A 25 -17.91 -48.50 27.30
C LEU A 25 -18.44 -47.09 27.60
N LEU A 26 -19.33 -46.93 28.60
CA LEU A 26 -19.81 -45.61 29.02
C LEU A 26 -18.71 -44.78 29.69
N LEU A 27 -17.78 -45.37 30.41
CA LEU A 27 -16.65 -44.69 31.04
C LEU A 27 -15.58 -44.23 30.03
N LEU A 28 -15.48 -44.90 28.89
CA LEU A 28 -14.56 -44.51 27.81
C LEU A 28 -15.08 -43.36 26.95
N LEU A 29 -16.37 -43.02 27.02
CA LEU A 29 -16.99 -41.91 26.26
C LEU A 29 -16.95 -40.58 27.00
N THR A 30 -16.45 -40.51 28.23
CA THR A 30 -16.28 -39.24 28.97
C THR A 30 -14.93 -38.58 28.72
N GLY A 31 -14.33 -38.80 27.56
CA GLY A 31 -13.19 -38.01 27.08
C GLY A 31 -13.64 -36.56 26.82
N CYS A 32 -13.55 -35.73 27.85
CA CYS A 32 -13.73 -34.30 27.69
C CYS A 32 -12.73 -33.78 26.66
N ALA A 33 -13.24 -33.46 25.49
CA ALA A 33 -12.57 -32.52 24.62
C ALA A 33 -12.56 -31.13 25.34
N GLY A 34 -11.59 -30.93 26.21
CA GLY A 34 -11.30 -29.62 26.77
C GLY A 34 -10.77 -28.78 25.65
N VAL A 35 -11.66 -28.13 24.87
CA VAL A 35 -11.27 -26.98 24.03
C VAL A 35 -10.89 -25.90 25.04
N PRO A 36 -9.63 -25.41 25.05
CA PRO A 36 -9.27 -24.31 25.93
C PRO A 36 -10.13 -23.10 25.52
N SER A 37 -10.99 -22.70 26.45
CA SER A 37 -11.94 -21.57 26.24
C SER A 37 -11.29 -20.19 26.23
N SER A 38 -9.98 -20.12 26.39
CA SER A 38 -9.18 -18.90 26.20
C SER A 38 -7.74 -19.29 25.90
N SER A 39 -7.30 -19.11 24.68
CA SER A 39 -5.88 -18.80 24.45
C SER A 39 -5.66 -17.37 24.94
N ALA A 40 -4.79 -17.21 25.93
CA ALA A 40 -4.33 -15.85 26.26
C ALA A 40 -3.85 -15.19 24.98
N PRO A 41 -4.22 -13.93 24.69
CA PRO A 41 -3.69 -13.24 23.53
C PRO A 41 -2.16 -13.25 23.69
N GLN A 42 -1.47 -13.98 22.82
CA GLN A 42 -0.04 -13.78 22.70
C GLN A 42 0.13 -12.35 22.18
N ALA A 43 0.80 -11.53 22.96
CA ALA A 43 1.28 -10.26 22.47
C ALA A 43 2.08 -10.56 21.19
N ILE A 44 1.48 -10.32 20.04
CA ILE A 44 2.20 -10.21 18.78
C ILE A 44 3.24 -9.15 19.09
N GLY A 45 4.52 -9.53 19.01
CA GLY A 45 5.62 -8.68 19.44
C GLY A 45 5.37 -7.24 19.06
N THR A 46 5.71 -6.32 19.93
CA THR A 46 5.61 -4.88 19.66
C THR A 46 6.09 -4.66 18.24
N VAL A 47 5.16 -4.29 17.35
CA VAL A 47 5.55 -3.76 16.04
C VAL A 47 6.40 -2.56 16.40
N GLU A 48 7.70 -2.74 16.28
CA GLU A 48 8.65 -1.65 16.45
C GLU A 48 8.20 -0.59 15.46
N ARG A 49 7.59 0.49 16.00
CA ARG A 49 7.16 1.59 15.13
C ARG A 49 8.44 2.10 14.48
N PRO A 50 8.56 2.09 13.15
CA PRO A 50 9.73 2.64 12.49
C PRO A 50 10.03 4.00 13.09
N ALA A 51 11.29 4.27 13.40
CA ALA A 51 11.69 5.60 13.85
C ALA A 51 11.10 6.62 12.87
N PRO A 52 10.56 7.75 13.36
CA PRO A 52 9.97 8.74 12.46
C PRO A 52 11.03 9.10 11.42
N GLN A 53 10.73 8.74 10.17
CA GLN A 53 11.62 9.09 9.06
C GLN A 53 11.70 10.61 9.04
N SER A 54 12.91 11.16 9.10
CA SER A 54 13.09 12.59 8.97
C SER A 54 12.62 13.00 7.58
N LEU A 55 11.66 13.93 7.54
CA LEU A 55 11.18 14.47 6.28
C LEU A 55 12.35 15.05 5.48
N PRO A 56 12.40 14.83 4.17
CA PRO A 56 13.39 15.46 3.31
C PRO A 56 13.26 16.97 3.43
N LYS A 57 14.39 17.68 3.50
CA LYS A 57 14.41 19.16 3.57
C LYS A 57 15.41 19.69 2.56
N PRO A 58 15.12 20.83 1.93
CA PRO A 58 16.13 21.51 1.15
C PRO A 58 17.37 21.81 1.99
N THR A 59 18.55 21.51 1.45
CA THR A 59 19.82 21.86 2.11
C THR A 59 20.21 23.31 1.78
N PRO A 60 20.86 24.04 2.71
CA PRO A 60 21.36 25.36 2.41
C PRO A 60 22.26 25.35 1.16
N GLY A 61 22.05 26.30 0.25
CA GLY A 61 22.81 26.39 -1.01
C GLY A 61 22.39 25.45 -2.12
N MET A 62 21.29 24.69 -1.93
CA MET A 62 20.73 23.87 -3.01
C MET A 62 20.29 24.73 -4.17
N GLU A 63 20.78 24.41 -5.38
CA GLU A 63 20.39 25.10 -6.60
C GLU A 63 18.96 24.78 -7.04
N PRO A 64 18.28 25.68 -7.76
CA PRO A 64 16.87 25.51 -8.18
C PRO A 64 16.56 24.22 -8.92
N ASP A 65 17.40 23.81 -9.86
CA ASP A 65 17.22 22.54 -10.60
C ASP A 65 17.22 21.32 -9.66
N LEU A 66 18.19 21.28 -8.75
CA LEU A 66 18.28 20.19 -7.79
C LEU A 66 17.09 20.19 -6.81
N LEU A 67 16.66 21.38 -6.38
CA LEU A 67 15.50 21.53 -5.51
C LEU A 67 14.23 21.00 -6.18
N LEU A 68 14.02 21.30 -7.45
CA LEU A 68 12.86 20.78 -8.20
C LEU A 68 12.92 19.26 -8.40
N ARG A 69 14.10 18.68 -8.61
CA ARG A 69 14.26 17.24 -8.71
C ARG A 69 13.95 16.54 -7.38
N GLU A 70 14.45 17.08 -6.28
CA GLU A 70 14.15 16.53 -4.95
C GLU A 70 12.67 16.74 -4.57
N PHE A 71 12.05 17.85 -4.98
CA PHE A 71 10.61 18.06 -4.87
C PHE A 71 9.83 16.97 -5.62
N LEU A 72 10.12 16.74 -6.92
CA LEU A 72 9.46 15.69 -7.70
C LEU A 72 9.67 14.29 -7.09
N LYS A 73 10.85 14.02 -6.56
CA LYS A 73 11.10 12.78 -5.83
C LYS A 73 10.23 12.65 -4.58
N ALA A 74 10.07 13.75 -3.84
CA ALA A 74 9.28 13.78 -2.62
C ALA A 74 7.77 13.67 -2.89
N THR A 75 7.27 14.01 -4.10
CA THR A 75 5.86 13.82 -4.47
C THR A 75 5.47 12.35 -4.58
N ALA A 76 6.43 11.43 -4.64
CA ALA A 76 6.14 9.99 -4.66
C ALA A 76 5.56 9.47 -3.33
N ASP A 77 5.78 10.19 -2.23
CA ASP A 77 5.18 9.88 -0.92
C ASP A 77 3.83 10.62 -0.76
N PRO A 78 2.68 9.93 -0.86
CA PRO A 78 1.37 10.55 -0.70
C PRO A 78 0.99 10.82 0.77
N ALA A 79 1.82 10.38 1.74
CA ALA A 79 1.49 10.47 3.15
C ALA A 79 1.27 11.92 3.60
N ASN A 80 0.24 12.12 4.41
CA ASN A 80 -0.09 13.40 5.02
C ASN A 80 -0.19 14.54 3.99
N ARG A 81 -0.86 14.32 2.87
CA ARG A 81 -1.00 15.29 1.78
C ARG A 81 0.35 15.72 1.24
N HIS A 82 1.17 14.76 0.84
CA HIS A 82 2.52 14.99 0.29
C HIS A 82 3.39 15.87 1.21
N LEU A 83 3.33 15.63 2.52
CA LEU A 83 4.06 16.44 3.50
C LEU A 83 5.56 16.52 3.21
N ALA A 84 6.15 15.46 2.66
CA ALA A 84 7.54 15.43 2.22
C ALA A 84 7.82 16.47 1.13
N ALA A 85 6.97 16.54 0.10
CA ALA A 85 7.09 17.51 -0.99
C ALA A 85 6.85 18.95 -0.49
N ARG A 86 5.92 19.15 0.44
CA ARG A 86 5.60 20.45 1.01
C ARG A 86 6.77 21.10 1.73
N GLN A 87 7.80 20.35 2.14
CA GLN A 87 9.01 20.92 2.74
C GLN A 87 9.85 21.77 1.77
N PHE A 88 9.62 21.63 0.46
CA PHE A 88 10.32 22.36 -0.59
C PHE A 88 9.58 23.66 -1.00
N LEU A 89 8.37 23.86 -0.49
CA LEU A 89 7.50 24.99 -0.81
C LEU A 89 7.72 26.15 0.18
N THR A 90 7.32 27.36 -0.21
CA THR A 90 7.05 28.41 0.77
C THR A 90 5.79 28.07 1.57
N ASP A 91 5.60 28.70 2.72
CA ASP A 91 4.39 28.51 3.53
C ASP A 91 3.12 28.82 2.73
N SER A 92 3.17 29.90 1.94
CA SER A 92 2.07 30.31 1.06
C SER A 92 1.78 29.27 -0.01
N ALA A 93 2.81 28.79 -0.72
CA ALA A 93 2.65 27.77 -1.75
C ALA A 93 2.14 26.46 -1.13
N SER A 94 2.68 26.06 0.02
CA SER A 94 2.25 24.86 0.74
C SER A 94 0.78 24.93 1.17
N ALA A 95 0.29 26.08 1.60
CA ALA A 95 -1.11 26.27 1.99
C ALA A 95 -2.07 26.23 0.79
N ASN A 96 -1.64 26.73 -0.39
CA ASN A 96 -2.48 26.90 -1.57
C ASN A 96 -2.36 25.75 -2.59
N TRP A 97 -1.30 24.94 -2.54
CA TRP A 97 -1.14 23.84 -3.48
C TRP A 97 -2.22 22.78 -3.29
N ASP A 98 -3.03 22.59 -4.32
CA ASP A 98 -4.01 21.51 -4.38
C ASP A 98 -3.35 20.26 -4.96
N ASP A 99 -3.14 19.28 -4.09
CA ASP A 99 -2.56 17.97 -4.37
C ASP A 99 -3.62 16.88 -4.56
N ALA A 100 -4.91 17.25 -4.69
CA ALA A 100 -6.00 16.32 -4.87
C ALA A 100 -6.10 15.81 -6.32
N GLY A 101 -6.75 14.66 -6.47
CA GLY A 101 -7.02 14.04 -7.76
C GLY A 101 -5.96 13.02 -8.17
N SER A 102 -5.95 12.70 -9.47
CA SER A 102 -5.02 11.72 -10.02
C SER A 102 -3.63 12.34 -10.22
N ALA A 103 -2.60 11.60 -9.84
CA ALA A 103 -1.23 11.97 -10.14
C ALA A 103 -0.91 11.69 -11.62
N LEU A 104 -0.24 12.62 -12.31
CA LEU A 104 0.28 12.40 -13.65
C LEU A 104 1.64 11.71 -13.57
N LEU A 105 1.76 10.54 -14.18
CA LEU A 105 3.03 9.85 -14.34
C LEU A 105 3.79 10.44 -15.50
N ILE A 106 4.99 10.96 -15.19
CA ILE A 106 5.85 11.65 -16.14
C ILE A 106 7.23 11.00 -16.24
N ASP A 107 7.86 11.16 -17.38
CA ASP A 107 9.23 10.73 -17.65
C ASP A 107 10.02 11.81 -18.41
N LYS A 108 11.32 11.68 -18.48
CA LYS A 108 12.22 12.56 -19.22
C LYS A 108 12.05 14.05 -18.87
N VAL A 109 11.98 14.33 -17.59
CA VAL A 109 11.76 15.70 -17.10
C VAL A 109 12.93 16.60 -17.42
N VAL A 110 12.63 17.74 -18.07
CA VAL A 110 13.57 18.81 -18.39
C VAL A 110 13.04 20.12 -17.82
N PHE A 111 13.91 20.84 -17.11
CA PHE A 111 13.64 22.18 -16.61
C PHE A 111 14.31 23.23 -17.48
N VAL A 112 13.52 24.18 -17.96
CA VAL A 112 14.00 25.35 -18.69
C VAL A 112 13.86 26.56 -17.77
N GLU A 113 14.99 27.06 -17.28
CA GLU A 113 15.03 28.12 -16.28
C GLU A 113 15.27 29.51 -16.88
N THR A 114 14.59 30.50 -16.34
CA THR A 114 14.90 31.95 -16.53
C THR A 114 15.19 32.53 -15.15
N ARG A 115 16.42 32.98 -14.95
CA ARG A 115 16.92 33.41 -13.63
C ARG A 115 16.97 34.94 -13.52
N SER A 116 16.59 35.44 -12.35
CA SER A 116 16.92 36.79 -11.86
C SER A 116 17.62 36.66 -10.49
N SER A 117 17.91 37.79 -9.83
CA SER A 117 18.72 37.81 -8.62
C SER A 117 18.12 37.01 -7.45
N ASP A 118 16.80 37.05 -7.31
CA ASP A 118 16.04 36.52 -6.19
C ASP A 118 14.88 35.59 -6.59
N ARG A 119 14.68 35.39 -7.91
CA ARG A 119 13.63 34.59 -8.49
C ARG A 119 14.15 33.72 -9.63
N VAL A 120 13.58 32.53 -9.74
CA VAL A 120 13.79 31.66 -10.90
C VAL A 120 12.42 31.22 -11.39
N SER A 121 12.20 31.38 -12.66
CA SER A 121 11.01 30.95 -13.36
C SER A 121 11.36 29.74 -14.20
N VAL A 122 10.58 28.66 -14.05
CA VAL A 122 10.87 27.35 -14.63
C VAL A 122 9.70 26.85 -15.44
N ASN A 123 9.96 26.50 -16.70
CA ASN A 123 9.05 25.70 -17.51
C ASN A 123 9.48 24.24 -17.44
N MET A 124 8.60 23.37 -16.97
CA MET A 124 8.81 21.94 -16.94
C MET A 124 8.30 21.30 -18.23
N ARG A 125 9.13 20.48 -18.86
CA ARG A 125 8.75 19.62 -19.99
C ARG A 125 8.94 18.18 -19.59
N ALA A 126 8.01 17.32 -19.97
CA ALA A 126 8.06 15.91 -19.69
C ALA A 126 7.19 15.12 -20.68
N ASP A 127 7.45 13.83 -20.80
CA ASP A 127 6.55 12.88 -21.46
C ASP A 127 5.54 12.37 -20.43
N ILE A 128 4.25 12.27 -20.79
CA ILE A 128 3.22 11.67 -19.96
C ILE A 128 3.15 10.18 -20.28
N LEU A 129 3.19 9.33 -19.27
CA LEU A 129 3.03 7.88 -19.39
C LEU A 129 1.63 7.40 -18.97
N GLY A 130 0.92 8.23 -18.21
CA GLY A 130 -0.41 7.90 -17.73
C GLY A 130 -0.81 8.71 -16.51
N SER A 131 -1.86 8.26 -15.85
CA SER A 131 -2.33 8.81 -14.59
C SER A 131 -2.57 7.72 -13.55
N LEU A 132 -2.36 8.05 -12.29
CA LEU A 132 -2.64 7.21 -11.14
C LEU A 132 -3.73 7.87 -10.31
N SER A 133 -4.88 7.22 -10.18
CA SER A 133 -5.96 7.72 -9.34
C SER A 133 -5.64 7.59 -7.84
N ASP A 134 -6.36 8.30 -7.00
CA ASP A 134 -6.32 8.22 -5.53
C ASP A 134 -6.62 6.82 -4.97
N ILE A 135 -7.36 6.02 -5.73
CA ILE A 135 -7.66 4.61 -5.41
C ILE A 135 -6.68 3.61 -6.05
N GLY A 136 -5.58 4.09 -6.62
CA GLY A 136 -4.51 3.28 -7.17
C GLY A 136 -4.77 2.66 -8.55
N VAL A 137 -5.74 3.16 -9.32
CA VAL A 137 -5.94 2.76 -10.72
C VAL A 137 -4.93 3.49 -11.59
N PHE A 138 -4.17 2.74 -12.38
CA PHE A 138 -3.27 3.29 -13.38
C PHE A 138 -3.93 3.23 -14.76
N GLU A 139 -4.03 4.37 -15.40
CA GLU A 139 -4.48 4.52 -16.78
C GLU A 139 -3.33 5.02 -17.64
N THR A 140 -3.03 4.31 -18.72
CA THR A 140 -1.99 4.72 -19.66
C THR A 140 -2.45 5.91 -20.48
N ALA A 141 -1.55 6.84 -20.70
CA ALA A 141 -1.74 7.93 -21.65
C ALA A 141 -0.40 8.19 -22.35
N ASP A 142 -0.46 8.53 -23.63
CA ASP A 142 0.71 8.90 -24.40
C ASP A 142 0.63 10.39 -24.77
N GLY A 143 1.74 11.08 -24.70
CA GLY A 143 1.84 12.46 -25.15
C GLY A 143 2.87 13.28 -24.42
N ALA A 144 3.08 14.49 -24.91
CA ALA A 144 3.82 15.50 -24.19
C ALA A 144 2.95 16.10 -23.08
N LEU A 145 3.56 16.42 -21.96
CA LEU A 145 2.88 17.17 -20.91
C LEU A 145 2.35 18.48 -21.50
N PRO A 146 1.02 18.72 -21.49
CA PRO A 146 0.51 20.05 -21.81
C PRO A 146 1.17 21.04 -20.87
N ASP A 147 1.39 22.30 -21.32
CA ASP A 147 2.05 23.31 -20.50
C ASP A 147 1.40 23.36 -19.11
N PRO A 148 2.05 22.85 -18.06
CA PRO A 148 1.45 22.78 -16.73
C PRO A 148 1.38 24.16 -16.07
N GLY A 149 1.89 25.19 -16.74
CA GLY A 149 2.14 26.49 -16.16
C GLY A 149 3.55 26.62 -15.60
N GLN A 150 3.85 27.82 -15.20
CA GLN A 150 5.17 28.21 -14.75
C GLN A 150 5.36 27.87 -13.26
N ILE A 151 6.49 27.26 -12.93
CA ILE A 151 6.94 27.09 -11.55
C ILE A 151 7.82 28.28 -11.19
N GLU A 152 7.53 28.98 -10.11
CA GLU A 152 8.34 30.07 -9.61
C GLU A 152 9.05 29.69 -8.32
N LEU A 153 10.35 29.93 -8.27
CA LEU A 153 11.15 29.80 -7.05
C LEU A 153 11.59 31.17 -6.58
N VAL A 154 11.64 31.33 -5.27
CA VAL A 154 12.13 32.54 -4.61
C VAL A 154 13.28 32.18 -3.67
N LYS A 155 14.21 33.15 -3.56
CA LYS A 155 15.32 33.03 -2.62
C LYS A 155 14.87 33.54 -1.25
N THR A 156 14.91 32.67 -0.25
CA THR A 156 14.63 33.00 1.14
C THR A 156 15.92 33.04 1.97
N SER A 157 15.82 33.37 3.25
CA SER A 157 16.97 33.30 4.18
C SER A 157 17.59 31.91 4.25
N ASP A 158 16.78 30.86 4.06
CA ASP A 158 17.18 29.45 4.20
C ASP A 158 17.49 28.79 2.86
N GLY A 159 17.59 29.57 1.77
CA GLY A 159 17.83 29.09 0.42
C GLY A 159 16.59 29.21 -0.48
N TRP A 160 16.64 28.52 -1.61
CA TRP A 160 15.53 28.53 -2.56
C TRP A 160 14.32 27.77 -2.05
N ARG A 161 13.12 28.24 -2.41
CA ARG A 161 11.83 27.56 -2.17
C ARG A 161 10.92 27.77 -3.38
N ILE A 162 10.08 26.80 -3.65
CA ILE A 162 9.01 26.90 -4.66
C ILE A 162 7.90 27.79 -4.08
N ASP A 163 7.60 28.91 -4.74
CA ASP A 163 6.60 29.89 -4.34
C ASP A 163 5.30 29.78 -5.13
N LYS A 164 5.40 29.33 -6.40
CA LYS A 164 4.24 29.01 -7.21
C LYS A 164 4.48 27.72 -7.98
N LEU A 165 3.45 26.89 -8.07
CA LEU A 165 3.45 25.66 -8.84
C LEU A 165 2.03 25.36 -9.32
N PRO A 166 1.87 24.59 -10.41
CA PRO A 166 0.56 24.12 -10.86
C PRO A 166 -0.06 23.17 -9.81
N ASN A 167 -1.39 23.12 -9.80
CA ASN A 167 -2.12 22.13 -9.01
C ASN A 167 -1.95 20.72 -9.58
N GLY A 168 -2.25 19.72 -8.75
CA GLY A 168 -2.05 18.32 -9.07
C GLY A 168 -0.67 17.82 -8.70
N VAL A 169 -0.45 16.54 -8.85
CA VAL A 169 0.78 15.83 -8.52
C VAL A 169 1.43 15.31 -9.78
N PHE A 170 2.71 15.61 -9.95
CA PHE A 170 3.56 14.97 -10.96
C PHE A 170 4.39 13.90 -10.28
N LEU A 171 4.28 12.68 -10.77
CA LEU A 171 4.95 11.51 -10.22
C LEU A 171 5.95 10.99 -11.24
N ASP A 172 7.23 11.12 -10.93
CA ASP A 172 8.29 10.60 -11.77
C ASP A 172 8.21 9.08 -11.90
N TRP A 173 8.38 8.56 -13.13
CA TRP A 173 8.24 7.14 -13.42
C TRP A 173 9.19 6.25 -12.61
N GLN A 174 10.42 6.66 -12.41
CA GLN A 174 11.39 5.88 -11.63
C GLN A 174 10.98 5.86 -10.15
N GLN A 175 10.52 6.98 -9.62
CA GLN A 175 10.03 7.06 -8.24
C GLN A 175 8.75 6.23 -8.06
N PHE A 176 7.85 6.27 -9.05
CA PHE A 176 6.66 5.41 -9.02
C PHE A 176 7.02 3.94 -8.91
N GLN A 177 7.95 3.45 -9.73
CA GLN A 177 8.37 2.04 -9.71
C GLN A 177 9.03 1.63 -8.38
N GLN A 178 9.71 2.55 -7.71
CA GLN A 178 10.37 2.31 -6.42
C GLN A 178 9.37 2.34 -5.26
N THR A 179 8.43 3.27 -5.29
CA THR A 179 7.53 3.57 -4.17
C THR A 179 6.23 2.77 -4.23
N TYR A 180 5.72 2.46 -5.43
CA TYR A 180 4.43 1.80 -5.58
C TYR A 180 4.59 0.34 -5.96
N LYS A 181 3.74 -0.51 -5.39
CA LYS A 181 3.65 -1.94 -5.74
C LYS A 181 2.26 -2.27 -6.25
N ARG A 182 2.23 -3.11 -7.29
CA ARG A 182 0.98 -3.58 -7.85
C ARG A 182 0.42 -4.72 -7.00
N HIS A 183 -0.82 -4.55 -6.57
CA HIS A 183 -1.65 -5.58 -5.93
C HIS A 183 -2.84 -5.87 -6.83
N THR A 184 -3.21 -7.13 -6.97
CA THR A 184 -4.41 -7.49 -7.72
C THR A 184 -5.52 -7.82 -6.74
N LEU A 185 -6.57 -7.01 -6.74
CA LEU A 185 -7.82 -7.30 -6.05
C LEU A 185 -8.69 -8.19 -6.97
N TYR A 186 -9.56 -8.98 -6.37
CA TYR A 186 -10.49 -9.81 -7.11
C TYR A 186 -11.91 -9.49 -6.66
N PHE A 187 -12.73 -9.06 -7.58
CA PHE A 187 -14.14 -8.77 -7.32
C PHE A 187 -15.00 -9.85 -7.96
N VAL A 188 -16.05 -10.23 -7.25
CA VAL A 188 -17.06 -11.14 -7.80
C VAL A 188 -17.90 -10.34 -8.79
N ASP A 189 -18.11 -10.89 -9.99
CA ASP A 189 -18.96 -10.26 -11.00
C ASP A 189 -20.43 -10.16 -10.51
N PRO A 190 -21.28 -9.31 -11.12
CA PRO A 190 -22.67 -9.17 -10.72
C PRO A 190 -23.48 -10.46 -10.77
N THR A 191 -23.04 -11.46 -11.52
CA THR A 191 -23.71 -12.77 -11.62
C THR A 191 -23.28 -13.73 -10.51
N GLY A 192 -22.23 -13.42 -9.75
CA GLY A 192 -21.67 -14.24 -8.68
C GLY A 192 -20.93 -15.50 -9.15
N LYS A 193 -20.63 -15.61 -10.45
CA LYS A 193 -20.07 -16.82 -11.06
C LYS A 193 -18.58 -16.75 -11.35
N THR A 194 -18.04 -15.55 -11.54
CA THR A 194 -16.65 -15.32 -11.91
C THR A 194 -16.03 -14.23 -11.07
N THR A 195 -14.71 -14.28 -10.92
CA THR A 195 -13.94 -13.21 -10.29
C THR A 195 -13.23 -12.40 -11.37
N VAL A 196 -13.30 -11.07 -11.24
CA VAL A 196 -12.64 -10.12 -12.13
C VAL A 196 -11.41 -9.56 -11.40
N PRO A 197 -10.21 -9.68 -11.99
CA PRO A 197 -9.02 -9.07 -11.42
C PRO A 197 -9.02 -7.56 -11.63
N ASP A 198 -8.68 -6.82 -10.60
CA ASP A 198 -8.54 -5.36 -10.59
C ASP A 198 -7.16 -5.00 -10.04
N PRO A 199 -6.20 -4.67 -10.91
CA PRO A 199 -4.87 -4.27 -10.49
C PRO A 199 -4.87 -2.87 -9.87
N ARG A 200 -4.29 -2.75 -8.67
CA ARG A 200 -4.15 -1.50 -7.94
C ARG A 200 -2.69 -1.26 -7.57
N TYR A 201 -2.27 -0.02 -7.60
CA TYR A 201 -0.96 0.39 -7.15
C TYR A 201 -1.06 1.07 -5.79
N VAL A 202 -0.27 0.60 -4.84
CA VAL A 202 -0.26 1.10 -3.46
C VAL A 202 1.15 1.53 -3.10
N ALA A 203 1.29 2.72 -2.52
CA ALA A 203 2.57 3.17 -2.01
C ALA A 203 3.03 2.26 -0.86
N VAL A 204 4.30 1.85 -0.90
CA VAL A 204 4.94 1.10 0.18
C VAL A 204 5.85 2.06 0.92
N SER A 205 5.49 2.36 2.17
CA SER A 205 6.25 3.19 3.11
C SER A 205 7.20 2.32 3.94
#